data_8c76cdb6d58c68c7371e3c4f23aa7834
#
_entry.id   8c76cdb6d58c68c7371e3c4f23aa7834
#
_cell.length_a   1.000
_cell.length_b   1.000
_cell.length_c   1.000
_cell.angle_alpha   90.00
_cell.angle_beta   90.00
_cell.angle_gamma   90.00
#
_symmetry.space_group_name_H-M   'P 1'
#
loop_
_entity.id
_entity.type
_entity.pdbx_description
1 polymer ?
#
loop_
_entity_poly.entity_id
_entity_poly.type
_entity_poly.pdbx_seq_one_letter_code
_entity_poly.pdbx_strand_id
1 'polypeptide(L)'
;MITQNQIEHIPVVLSRIKAEQQAIAEALGDIDGLIATLDKKIAKKRLIKQGAMSQLLTGKKRLPGFSDPWVEKKLGEIGYTYSGLTGKSKDDFGQGNAKYITFLNVLANPILKENLFGSITIRENEQQNKVQFGDLFFNTSSETPEDVGTCAVLLSYHEELYLNSFCFGYRLTDDNVLGLYLAYYFRSRLGRQLMTSLAQGAT
;
A
#
# COMPACT_ATOMS: atom_id res chain seq x y z
N MET A 1 -3.55 35.52 6.38
CA MET A 1 -2.26 35.88 7.04
C MET A 1 -2.60 36.37 8.43
N ILE A 2 -1.94 35.89 9.47
CA ILE A 2 -2.16 36.34 10.88
C ILE A 2 -1.24 37.52 11.14
N THR A 3 -1.75 38.61 11.71
CA THR A 3 -0.97 39.81 12.06
C THR A 3 -0.49 39.78 13.52
N GLN A 4 0.56 40.51 13.84
CA GLN A 4 1.10 40.61 15.20
C GLN A 4 0.01 41.11 16.18
N ASN A 5 -0.76 42.11 15.80
CA ASN A 5 -1.85 42.65 16.59
C ASN A 5 -2.95 41.61 16.91
N GLN A 6 -3.25 40.69 16.00
CA GLN A 6 -4.21 39.61 16.24
C GLN A 6 -3.70 38.62 17.29
N ILE A 7 -2.40 38.31 17.33
CA ILE A 7 -1.80 37.42 18.33
C ILE A 7 -1.84 38.04 19.74
N GLU A 8 -1.56 39.31 19.84
CA GLU A 8 -1.57 40.02 21.14
C GLU A 8 -2.95 40.01 21.84
N HIS A 9 -4.01 39.85 21.08
CA HIS A 9 -5.41 39.85 21.58
C HIS A 9 -5.99 38.43 21.81
N ILE A 10 -5.17 37.36 21.64
CA ILE A 10 -5.65 35.99 21.89
C ILE A 10 -5.73 35.73 23.39
N PRO A 11 -6.92 35.44 23.95
CA PRO A 11 -7.04 35.04 25.33
C PRO A 11 -6.43 33.66 25.57
N VAL A 12 -5.53 33.53 26.56
CA VAL A 12 -4.93 32.25 26.97
C VAL A 12 -5.30 31.97 28.42
N VAL A 13 -5.67 30.71 28.67
CA VAL A 13 -5.89 30.26 30.06
C VAL A 13 -4.57 29.71 30.60
N LEU A 14 -4.10 30.26 31.70
CA LEU A 14 -2.80 29.90 32.29
C LEU A 14 -2.98 29.47 33.75
N SER A 15 -2.22 28.46 34.18
CA SER A 15 -2.01 28.25 35.62
C SER A 15 -1.25 29.46 36.21
N ARG A 16 -1.64 29.87 37.40
CA ARG A 16 -0.93 30.94 38.12
C ARG A 16 0.40 30.49 38.72
N ILE A 17 0.66 29.18 38.76
CA ILE A 17 1.84 28.58 39.37
C ILE A 17 2.80 28.16 38.26
N LYS A 18 3.93 28.88 38.16
CA LYS A 18 4.96 28.59 37.15
C LYS A 18 5.48 27.14 37.22
N ALA A 19 5.57 26.58 38.43
CA ALA A 19 6.02 25.19 38.60
C ALA A 19 5.03 24.18 37.99
N GLU A 20 3.72 24.46 38.01
CA GLU A 20 2.72 23.66 37.34
C GLU A 20 2.83 23.77 35.83
N GLN A 21 3.04 25.01 35.31
CA GLN A 21 3.30 25.18 33.86
C GLN A 21 4.52 24.40 33.42
N GLN A 22 5.58 24.40 34.22
CA GLN A 22 6.80 23.67 33.93
C GLN A 22 6.59 22.15 33.95
N ALA A 23 5.90 21.62 34.97
CA ALA A 23 5.57 20.20 35.06
C ALA A 23 4.73 19.72 33.86
N ILE A 24 3.76 20.54 33.42
CA ILE A 24 2.97 20.26 32.20
C ILE A 24 3.85 20.23 30.97
N ALA A 25 4.74 21.22 30.81
CA ALA A 25 5.66 21.30 29.66
C ALA A 25 6.64 20.13 29.63
N GLU A 26 7.17 19.71 30.78
CA GLU A 26 8.05 18.53 30.91
C GLU A 26 7.31 17.24 30.56
N ALA A 27 6.10 17.02 31.09
CA ALA A 27 5.30 15.85 30.78
C ALA A 27 4.98 15.73 29.27
N LEU A 28 4.65 16.84 28.62
CA LEU A 28 4.44 16.87 27.16
C LEU A 28 5.74 16.63 26.39
N GLY A 29 6.84 17.23 26.82
CA GLY A 29 8.16 17.04 26.22
C GLY A 29 8.66 15.60 26.32
N ASP A 30 8.38 14.90 27.43
CA ASP A 30 8.71 13.47 27.58
C ASP A 30 7.92 12.61 26.57
N ILE A 31 6.66 12.92 26.32
CA ILE A 31 5.83 12.24 25.30
C ILE A 31 6.40 12.48 23.92
N ASP A 32 6.76 13.72 23.57
CA ASP A 32 7.41 14.06 22.31
C ASP A 32 8.73 13.29 22.11
N GLY A 33 9.53 13.17 23.18
CA GLY A 33 10.75 12.37 23.19
C GLY A 33 10.50 10.87 22.91
N LEU A 34 9.42 10.30 23.47
CA LEU A 34 9.02 8.93 23.19
C LEU A 34 8.58 8.75 21.74
N ILE A 35 7.79 9.67 21.19
CA ILE A 35 7.35 9.66 19.80
C ILE A 35 8.57 9.68 18.87
N ALA A 36 9.50 10.62 19.08
CA ALA A 36 10.73 10.71 18.27
C ALA A 36 11.59 9.43 18.35
N THR A 37 11.60 8.76 19.50
CA THR A 37 12.33 7.50 19.69
C THR A 37 11.65 6.35 18.91
N LEU A 38 10.32 6.29 18.91
CA LEU A 38 9.54 5.31 18.14
C LEU A 38 9.74 5.52 16.63
N ASP A 39 9.75 6.75 16.15
CA ASP A 39 10.00 7.07 14.74
C ASP A 39 11.39 6.60 14.29
N LYS A 40 12.42 6.83 15.10
CA LYS A 40 13.77 6.31 14.83
C LYS A 40 13.80 4.78 14.78
N LYS A 41 13.08 4.09 15.68
CA LYS A 41 12.97 2.63 15.67
C LYS A 41 12.26 2.12 14.42
N ILE A 42 11.16 2.76 14.03
CA ILE A 42 10.42 2.43 12.80
C ILE A 42 11.31 2.60 11.58
N ALA A 43 12.00 3.73 11.45
CA ALA A 43 12.94 3.99 10.35
C ALA A 43 14.03 2.91 10.26
N LYS A 44 14.64 2.54 11.41
CA LYS A 44 15.63 1.45 11.47
C LYS A 44 15.04 0.12 11.01
N LYS A 45 13.83 -0.26 11.45
CA LYS A 45 13.16 -1.51 11.04
C LYS A 45 12.83 -1.51 9.54
N ARG A 46 12.44 -0.37 8.96
CA ARG A 46 12.22 -0.23 7.51
C ARG A 46 13.50 -0.49 6.72
N LEU A 47 14.65 0.04 7.16
CA LEU A 47 15.95 -0.21 6.53
C LEU A 47 16.36 -1.69 6.62
N ILE A 48 16.17 -2.33 7.79
CA ILE A 48 16.43 -3.77 7.96
C ILE A 48 15.56 -4.59 7.00
N LYS A 49 14.25 -4.28 6.91
CA LYS A 49 13.34 -4.95 5.97
C LYS A 49 13.81 -4.78 4.53
N GLN A 50 14.18 -3.58 4.13
CA GLN A 50 14.67 -3.29 2.77
C GLN A 50 15.95 -4.04 2.45
N GLY A 51 16.90 -4.11 3.40
CA GLY A 51 18.12 -4.90 3.27
C GLY A 51 17.85 -6.40 3.12
N ALA A 52 16.96 -6.95 3.96
CA ALA A 52 16.53 -8.34 3.86
C ALA A 52 15.86 -8.66 2.51
N MET A 53 14.94 -7.79 2.04
CA MET A 53 14.31 -7.93 0.74
C MET A 53 15.35 -7.94 -0.39
N SER A 54 16.34 -7.04 -0.35
CA SER A 54 17.40 -6.98 -1.37
C SER A 54 18.25 -8.26 -1.43
N GLN A 55 18.43 -8.95 -0.34
CA GLN A 55 19.23 -10.18 -0.29
C GLN A 55 18.39 -11.44 -0.61
N LEU A 56 17.21 -11.54 0.00
CA LEU A 56 16.39 -12.75 -0.09
C LEU A 56 15.61 -12.84 -1.41
N LEU A 57 15.05 -11.72 -1.91
CA LEU A 57 14.27 -11.69 -3.15
C LEU A 57 15.12 -11.69 -4.43
N THR A 58 16.43 -11.62 -4.30
CA THR A 58 17.39 -11.73 -5.43
C THR A 58 18.18 -13.03 -5.41
N GLY A 59 17.91 -13.91 -4.43
CA GLY A 59 18.67 -15.15 -4.26
C GLY A 59 20.12 -14.99 -3.80
N LYS A 60 20.58 -13.75 -3.55
CA LYS A 60 21.94 -13.48 -3.04
C LYS A 60 22.21 -14.15 -1.71
N LYS A 61 21.18 -14.23 -0.87
CA LYS A 61 21.19 -15.00 0.38
C LYS A 61 20.05 -15.99 0.33
N ARG A 62 20.37 -17.26 0.63
CA ARG A 62 19.39 -18.35 0.70
C ARG A 62 19.07 -18.63 2.18
N LEU A 63 17.83 -18.98 2.44
CA LEU A 63 17.46 -19.50 3.76
C LEU A 63 18.02 -20.91 3.95
N PRO A 64 18.34 -21.33 5.18
CA PRO A 64 18.82 -22.69 5.44
C PRO A 64 17.83 -23.75 4.91
N GLY A 65 18.35 -24.82 4.29
CA GLY A 65 17.55 -25.88 3.72
C GLY A 65 17.08 -25.67 2.28
N PHE A 66 17.37 -24.51 1.66
CA PHE A 66 17.00 -24.21 0.27
C PHE A 66 18.24 -23.98 -0.58
N SER A 67 18.52 -24.89 -1.52
CA SER A 67 19.70 -24.87 -2.39
C SER A 67 19.39 -24.93 -3.89
N ASP A 68 18.17 -25.33 -4.27
CA ASP A 68 17.78 -25.50 -5.65
C ASP A 68 17.96 -24.22 -6.47
N PRO A 69 18.37 -24.31 -7.76
CA PRO A 69 18.57 -23.15 -8.60
C PRO A 69 17.25 -22.40 -8.81
N TRP A 70 17.34 -21.06 -8.84
CA TRP A 70 16.20 -20.24 -9.23
C TRP A 70 16.00 -20.27 -10.73
N VAL A 71 14.74 -20.24 -11.15
CA VAL A 71 14.35 -20.21 -12.55
C VAL A 71 13.76 -18.85 -12.90
N GLU A 72 14.01 -18.38 -14.10
CA GLU A 72 13.39 -17.19 -14.67
C GLU A 72 12.13 -17.61 -15.43
N LYS A 73 11.00 -16.93 -15.16
CA LYS A 73 9.74 -17.09 -15.87
C LYS A 73 9.17 -15.71 -16.23
N LYS A 74 8.53 -15.61 -17.38
CA LYS A 74 7.75 -14.42 -17.72
C LYS A 74 6.41 -14.43 -16.96
N LEU A 75 5.90 -13.27 -16.59
CA LEU A 75 4.60 -13.19 -15.92
C LEU A 75 3.48 -13.82 -16.77
N GLY A 76 3.51 -13.65 -18.10
CA GLY A 76 2.52 -14.27 -18.99
C GLY A 76 2.53 -15.80 -19.01
N GLU A 77 3.58 -16.46 -18.48
CA GLU A 77 3.67 -17.93 -18.36
C GLU A 77 3.05 -18.44 -17.04
N ILE A 78 2.91 -17.57 -16.04
CA ILE A 78 2.48 -17.95 -14.69
C ILE A 78 1.16 -17.30 -14.26
N GLY A 79 0.53 -16.52 -15.15
CA GLY A 79 -0.73 -15.85 -14.85
C GLY A 79 -1.20 -14.93 -15.99
N TYR A 80 -2.27 -14.20 -15.72
CA TYR A 80 -2.86 -13.27 -16.67
C TYR A 80 -3.40 -12.01 -15.96
N THR A 81 -3.46 -10.91 -16.70
CA THR A 81 -4.02 -9.64 -16.23
C THR A 81 -5.52 -9.54 -16.50
N TYR A 82 -6.22 -8.76 -15.68
CA TYR A 82 -7.61 -8.39 -15.90
C TYR A 82 -7.85 -6.94 -15.43
N SER A 83 -8.86 -6.29 -16.03
CA SER A 83 -9.20 -4.90 -15.71
C SER A 83 -9.92 -4.79 -14.37
N GLY A 84 -9.74 -3.66 -13.68
CA GLY A 84 -10.62 -3.24 -12.60
C GLY A 84 -12.01 -2.85 -13.11
N LEU A 85 -12.82 -2.23 -12.26
CA LEU A 85 -14.18 -1.76 -12.54
C LEU A 85 -14.23 -0.89 -13.80
N THR A 86 -15.22 -1.13 -14.64
CA THR A 86 -15.48 -0.37 -15.86
C THR A 86 -16.90 0.19 -15.86
N GLY A 87 -17.12 1.32 -16.57
CA GLY A 87 -18.45 1.91 -16.75
C GLY A 87 -19.11 2.44 -15.46
N LYS A 88 -18.33 2.72 -14.41
CA LYS A 88 -18.82 3.26 -13.14
C LYS A 88 -18.77 4.79 -13.11
N SER A 89 -19.78 5.41 -12.51
CA SER A 89 -19.87 6.82 -12.22
C SER A 89 -19.58 7.12 -10.75
N LYS A 90 -19.42 8.37 -10.40
CA LYS A 90 -19.23 8.80 -9.02
C LYS A 90 -20.34 8.33 -8.08
N ASP A 91 -21.58 8.27 -8.57
CA ASP A 91 -22.77 7.92 -7.80
C ASP A 91 -22.86 6.43 -7.45
N ASP A 92 -22.10 5.59 -8.16
CA ASP A 92 -22.03 4.14 -7.87
C ASP A 92 -21.14 3.85 -6.64
N PHE A 93 -20.34 4.82 -6.17
CA PHE A 93 -19.38 4.66 -5.05
C PHE A 93 -19.91 5.23 -3.73
N GLY A 94 -19.36 4.76 -2.61
CA GLY A 94 -19.67 5.21 -1.25
C GLY A 94 -20.79 4.43 -0.58
N GLN A 95 -21.63 3.76 -1.34
CA GLN A 95 -22.72 2.89 -0.89
C GLN A 95 -22.89 1.73 -1.89
N GLY A 96 -23.71 0.75 -1.57
CA GLY A 96 -24.06 -0.33 -2.49
C GLY A 96 -23.94 -1.72 -1.88
N ASN A 97 -24.19 -2.71 -2.73
CA ASN A 97 -24.31 -4.13 -2.39
C ASN A 97 -22.99 -4.90 -2.44
N ALA A 98 -21.90 -4.26 -2.88
CA ALA A 98 -20.60 -4.89 -3.04
C ALA A 98 -19.47 -4.03 -2.45
N LYS A 99 -18.27 -4.62 -2.38
CA LYS A 99 -17.05 -3.93 -1.94
C LYS A 99 -16.06 -3.82 -3.10
N TYR A 100 -15.18 -2.82 -3.01
CA TYR A 100 -14.06 -2.70 -3.95
C TYR A 100 -12.76 -2.32 -3.25
N ILE A 101 -11.66 -2.78 -3.82
CA ILE A 101 -10.30 -2.46 -3.40
C ILE A 101 -9.99 -1.03 -3.86
N THR A 102 -9.71 -0.14 -2.89
CA THR A 102 -9.39 1.26 -3.19
C THR A 102 -7.96 1.40 -3.73
N PHE A 103 -7.72 2.42 -4.54
CA PHE A 103 -6.39 2.78 -5.04
C PHE A 103 -5.38 2.97 -3.91
N LEU A 104 -5.75 3.72 -2.86
CA LEU A 104 -4.88 3.99 -1.72
C LEU A 104 -4.50 2.71 -0.95
N ASN A 105 -5.39 1.72 -0.91
CA ASN A 105 -5.08 0.44 -0.28
C ASN A 105 -3.98 -0.33 -1.05
N VAL A 106 -4.09 -0.36 -2.39
CA VAL A 106 -3.06 -0.95 -3.26
C VAL A 106 -1.72 -0.21 -3.11
N LEU A 107 -1.75 1.12 -3.11
CA LEU A 107 -0.55 1.94 -3.02
C LEU A 107 0.17 1.76 -1.67
N ALA A 108 -0.55 1.85 -0.57
CA ALA A 108 0.03 1.90 0.78
C ALA A 108 0.42 0.51 1.35
N ASN A 109 -0.24 -0.56 0.93
CA ASN A 109 -0.15 -1.85 1.61
C ASN A 109 0.31 -2.98 0.69
N PRO A 110 1.34 -3.77 1.05
CA PRO A 110 1.73 -4.96 0.30
C PRO A 110 0.69 -6.10 0.43
N ILE A 111 -0.02 -6.16 1.56
CA ILE A 111 -1.17 -7.01 1.81
C ILE A 111 -2.36 -6.09 2.01
N LEU A 112 -3.42 -6.30 1.24
CA LEU A 112 -4.61 -5.47 1.32
C LEU A 112 -5.25 -5.52 2.70
N LYS A 113 -5.75 -4.38 3.16
CA LYS A 113 -6.48 -4.24 4.43
C LYS A 113 -7.96 -4.13 4.17
N GLU A 114 -8.75 -5.02 4.74
CA GLU A 114 -10.20 -5.08 4.52
C GLU A 114 -10.95 -3.84 5.01
N ASN A 115 -10.48 -3.24 6.11
CA ASN A 115 -11.04 -2.00 6.65
C ASN A 115 -10.84 -0.76 5.74
N LEU A 116 -10.06 -0.91 4.66
CA LEU A 116 -9.85 0.12 3.64
C LEU A 116 -10.58 -0.19 2.33
N PHE A 117 -11.45 -1.19 2.29
CA PHE A 117 -12.33 -1.44 1.14
C PHE A 117 -13.45 -0.40 1.11
N GLY A 118 -13.73 0.10 -0.09
CA GLY A 118 -14.86 0.98 -0.35
C GLY A 118 -16.13 0.18 -0.63
N SER A 119 -17.28 0.86 -0.59
CA SER A 119 -18.58 0.30 -1.01
C SER A 119 -18.92 0.76 -2.41
N ILE A 120 -19.56 -0.12 -3.19
CA ILE A 120 -19.95 0.13 -4.59
C ILE A 120 -21.26 -0.57 -4.93
N THR A 121 -22.04 0.04 -5.82
CA THR A 121 -23.24 -0.57 -6.39
C THR A 121 -22.87 -1.35 -7.65
N ILE A 122 -23.19 -2.65 -7.68
CA ILE A 122 -23.11 -3.52 -8.85
C ILE A 122 -24.55 -3.89 -9.24
N ARG A 123 -24.94 -3.66 -10.51
CA ARG A 123 -26.27 -3.97 -11.04
C ARG A 123 -26.35 -5.45 -11.41
N GLU A 124 -27.54 -6.04 -11.35
CA GLU A 124 -27.76 -7.49 -11.59
C GLU A 124 -27.23 -8.00 -12.93
N ASN A 125 -27.29 -7.18 -13.99
CA ASN A 125 -26.83 -7.57 -15.34
C ASN A 125 -25.43 -7.05 -15.69
N GLU A 126 -24.69 -6.55 -14.70
CA GLU A 126 -23.39 -5.96 -14.91
C GLU A 126 -22.30 -7.01 -14.78
N GLN A 127 -21.51 -7.15 -15.84
CA GLN A 127 -20.34 -8.05 -15.83
C GLN A 127 -19.09 -7.28 -15.41
N GLN A 128 -18.58 -7.60 -14.24
CA GLN A 128 -17.34 -7.04 -13.69
C GLN A 128 -16.41 -8.18 -13.27
N ASN A 129 -15.10 -7.96 -13.37
CA ASN A 129 -14.12 -8.93 -12.90
C ASN A 129 -14.12 -8.98 -11.36
N LYS A 130 -14.52 -10.11 -10.80
CA LYS A 130 -14.35 -10.37 -9.35
C LYS A 130 -12.91 -10.72 -9.03
N VAL A 131 -12.42 -10.17 -7.94
CA VAL A 131 -11.10 -10.51 -7.43
C VAL A 131 -11.15 -11.82 -6.64
N GLN A 132 -10.03 -12.53 -6.55
CA GLN A 132 -9.92 -13.80 -5.84
C GLN A 132 -8.75 -13.77 -4.86
N PHE A 133 -8.77 -14.69 -3.89
CA PHE A 133 -7.64 -14.91 -3.00
C PHE A 133 -6.35 -15.18 -3.79
N GLY A 134 -5.26 -14.54 -3.43
CA GLY A 134 -3.97 -14.67 -4.10
C GLY A 134 -3.77 -13.74 -5.30
N ASP A 135 -4.82 -13.05 -5.79
CA ASP A 135 -4.68 -12.06 -6.86
C ASP A 135 -3.75 -10.92 -6.45
N LEU A 136 -2.97 -10.48 -7.40
CA LEU A 136 -2.10 -9.31 -7.29
C LEU A 136 -2.75 -8.10 -7.97
N PHE A 137 -2.47 -6.92 -7.45
CA PHE A 137 -3.05 -5.67 -7.95
C PHE A 137 -1.94 -4.65 -8.18
N PHE A 138 -1.98 -3.97 -9.31
CA PHE A 138 -1.01 -2.96 -9.71
C PHE A 138 -1.74 -1.67 -10.07
N ASN A 139 -1.28 -0.53 -9.57
CA ASN A 139 -1.79 0.76 -10.04
C ASN A 139 -1.21 1.09 -11.42
N THR A 140 -2.06 1.66 -12.29
CA THR A 140 -1.69 2.00 -13.68
C THR A 140 -1.02 3.35 -13.79
N SER A 141 -1.32 4.27 -12.88
CA SER A 141 -0.83 5.65 -12.89
C SER A 141 -0.56 6.15 -11.47
N SER A 142 0.30 7.13 -11.34
CA SER A 142 0.56 7.86 -10.10
C SER A 142 1.04 9.26 -10.44
N GLU A 143 0.90 10.19 -9.48
CA GLU A 143 1.48 11.54 -9.56
C GLU A 143 3.02 11.49 -9.56
N THR A 144 3.60 10.44 -8.99
CA THR A 144 5.04 10.21 -8.95
C THR A 144 5.39 8.96 -9.76
N PRO A 145 6.35 9.03 -10.70
CA PRO A 145 6.78 7.87 -11.50
C PRO A 145 7.25 6.68 -10.64
N GLU A 146 7.79 6.99 -9.46
CA GLU A 146 8.27 5.97 -8.52
C GLU A 146 7.16 5.10 -7.95
N ASP A 147 5.91 5.56 -7.95
CA ASP A 147 4.76 4.84 -7.38
C ASP A 147 3.97 4.05 -8.43
N VAL A 148 4.20 4.27 -9.74
CA VAL A 148 3.53 3.51 -10.81
C VAL A 148 3.86 2.03 -10.72
N GLY A 149 2.87 1.16 -10.90
CA GLY A 149 3.02 -0.29 -10.84
C GLY A 149 3.35 -0.80 -9.43
N THR A 150 2.95 -0.05 -8.38
CA THR A 150 3.04 -0.57 -7.01
C THR A 150 2.09 -1.74 -6.83
N CYS A 151 2.59 -2.83 -6.24
CA CYS A 151 1.90 -4.11 -6.16
C CYS A 151 1.34 -4.37 -4.75
N ALA A 152 0.13 -4.94 -4.68
CA ALA A 152 -0.48 -5.48 -3.47
C ALA A 152 -1.06 -6.86 -3.74
N VAL A 153 -1.31 -7.66 -2.69
CA VAL A 153 -1.92 -8.98 -2.79
C VAL A 153 -3.14 -9.09 -1.87
N LEU A 154 -4.17 -9.82 -2.32
CA LEU A 154 -5.34 -10.18 -1.50
C LEU A 154 -5.10 -11.53 -0.81
N LEU A 155 -5.19 -11.56 0.51
CA LEU A 155 -5.02 -12.77 1.32
C LEU A 155 -6.29 -13.12 2.14
N SER A 156 -7.45 -12.63 1.71
CA SER A 156 -8.75 -12.94 2.31
C SER A 156 -9.75 -13.35 1.23
N TYR A 157 -10.78 -14.10 1.62
CA TYR A 157 -11.83 -14.56 0.71
C TYR A 157 -13.04 -13.63 0.77
N HIS A 158 -13.51 -13.20 -0.39
CA HIS A 158 -14.69 -12.35 -0.54
C HIS A 158 -15.49 -12.79 -1.76
N GLU A 159 -16.82 -12.85 -1.65
CA GLU A 159 -17.70 -13.23 -2.76
C GLU A 159 -17.94 -12.07 -3.74
N GLU A 160 -18.15 -10.86 -3.20
CA GLU A 160 -18.49 -9.65 -3.96
C GLU A 160 -17.45 -8.56 -3.70
N LEU A 161 -16.22 -8.81 -4.18
CA LEU A 161 -15.13 -7.85 -4.12
C LEU A 161 -14.59 -7.57 -5.53
N TYR A 162 -14.40 -6.29 -5.81
CA TYR A 162 -13.98 -5.79 -7.11
C TYR A 162 -12.74 -4.91 -6.97
N LEU A 163 -12.09 -4.57 -8.08
CA LEU A 163 -10.92 -3.70 -8.10
C LEU A 163 -11.30 -2.33 -8.65
N ASN A 164 -10.77 -1.24 -8.09
CA ASN A 164 -10.96 0.10 -8.66
C ASN A 164 -10.42 0.21 -10.10
N SER A 165 -10.92 1.19 -10.87
CA SER A 165 -10.61 1.38 -12.29
C SER A 165 -9.18 1.91 -12.57
N PHE A 166 -8.47 2.40 -11.56
CA PHE A 166 -7.09 2.91 -11.68
C PHE A 166 -6.03 1.83 -11.40
N CYS A 167 -6.46 0.59 -11.30
CA CYS A 167 -5.61 -0.58 -11.10
C CYS A 167 -6.01 -1.69 -12.06
N PHE A 168 -5.07 -2.59 -12.33
CA PHE A 168 -5.36 -3.87 -12.95
C PHE A 168 -5.03 -5.01 -12.00
N GLY A 169 -5.76 -6.11 -12.11
CA GLY A 169 -5.50 -7.34 -11.40
C GLY A 169 -4.60 -8.26 -12.21
N TYR A 170 -3.87 -9.11 -11.51
CA TYR A 170 -3.10 -10.19 -12.10
C TYR A 170 -3.36 -11.47 -11.30
N ARG A 171 -3.87 -12.48 -11.98
CA ARG A 171 -4.22 -13.78 -11.41
C ARG A 171 -3.19 -14.82 -11.76
N LEU A 172 -2.67 -15.49 -10.74
CA LEU A 172 -1.76 -16.62 -10.90
C LEU A 172 -2.52 -17.85 -11.41
N THR A 173 -1.88 -18.58 -12.32
CA THR A 173 -2.31 -19.90 -12.83
C THR A 173 -1.32 -21.00 -12.51
N ASP A 174 -0.14 -20.66 -12.00
CA ASP A 174 0.88 -21.60 -11.56
C ASP A 174 0.84 -21.69 -10.01
N ASP A 175 0.38 -22.82 -9.50
CA ASP A 175 0.25 -23.10 -8.07
C ASP A 175 1.59 -23.13 -7.32
N ASN A 176 2.70 -23.22 -8.04
CA ASN A 176 4.06 -23.17 -7.46
C ASN A 176 4.53 -21.72 -7.20
N VAL A 177 3.72 -20.73 -7.55
CA VAL A 177 4.06 -19.31 -7.37
C VAL A 177 3.18 -18.68 -6.31
N LEU A 178 3.79 -18.12 -5.28
CA LEU A 178 3.08 -17.47 -4.19
C LEU A 178 2.87 -15.97 -4.49
N GLY A 179 1.62 -15.51 -4.55
CA GLY A 179 1.29 -14.10 -4.78
C GLY A 179 1.93 -13.15 -3.76
N LEU A 180 1.97 -13.52 -2.48
CA LEU A 180 2.65 -12.72 -1.45
C LEU A 180 4.15 -12.53 -1.71
N TYR A 181 4.82 -13.57 -2.24
CA TYR A 181 6.22 -13.46 -2.63
C TYR A 181 6.39 -12.41 -3.75
N LEU A 182 5.54 -12.47 -4.78
CA LEU A 182 5.56 -11.51 -5.88
C LEU A 182 5.21 -10.09 -5.42
N ALA A 183 4.26 -9.92 -4.51
CA ALA A 183 3.94 -8.61 -3.94
C ALA A 183 5.15 -7.97 -3.25
N TYR A 184 5.93 -8.73 -2.49
CA TYR A 184 7.18 -8.24 -1.92
C TYR A 184 8.26 -8.03 -2.99
N TYR A 185 8.35 -8.89 -4.01
CA TYR A 185 9.31 -8.74 -5.09
C TYR A 185 9.11 -7.41 -5.83
N PHE A 186 7.88 -7.09 -6.27
CA PHE A 186 7.57 -5.84 -6.98
C PHE A 186 7.71 -4.60 -6.10
N ARG A 187 7.62 -4.72 -4.78
CA ARG A 187 7.90 -3.64 -3.82
C ARG A 187 9.37 -3.56 -3.40
N SER A 188 10.21 -4.51 -3.79
CA SER A 188 11.65 -4.43 -3.58
C SER A 188 12.28 -3.37 -4.48
N ARG A 189 13.53 -2.98 -4.18
CA ARG A 189 14.28 -2.05 -5.03
C ARG A 189 14.35 -2.53 -6.48
N LEU A 190 14.63 -3.83 -6.70
CA LEU A 190 14.70 -4.41 -8.03
C LEU A 190 13.35 -4.35 -8.75
N GLY A 191 12.28 -4.81 -8.09
CA GLY A 191 10.94 -4.75 -8.67
C GLY A 191 10.50 -3.33 -8.99
N ARG A 192 10.79 -2.34 -8.10
CA ARG A 192 10.49 -0.93 -8.39
C ARG A 192 11.25 -0.39 -9.59
N GLN A 193 12.55 -0.71 -9.72
CA GLN A 193 13.34 -0.33 -10.89
C GLN A 193 12.76 -0.90 -12.19
N LEU A 194 12.35 -2.18 -12.20
CA LEU A 194 11.70 -2.79 -13.35
C LEU A 194 10.39 -2.07 -13.72
N MET A 195 9.51 -1.82 -12.73
CA MET A 195 8.23 -1.16 -13.01
C MET A 195 8.40 0.28 -13.47
N THR A 196 9.32 1.05 -12.86
CA THR A 196 9.61 2.43 -13.27
C THR A 196 10.18 2.50 -14.69
N SER A 197 11.04 1.56 -15.09
CA SER A 197 11.58 1.51 -16.45
C SER A 197 10.51 1.28 -17.51
N LEU A 198 9.49 0.48 -17.21
CA LEU A 198 8.34 0.28 -18.09
C LEU A 198 7.47 1.54 -18.22
N ALA A 199 7.27 2.26 -17.11
CA ALA A 199 6.49 3.50 -17.11
C ALA A 199 7.14 4.62 -17.95
N GLN A 200 8.47 4.73 -17.95
CA GLN A 200 9.22 5.71 -18.72
C GLN A 200 9.26 5.42 -20.23
N GLY A 201 9.10 4.17 -20.63
CA GLY A 201 9.06 3.77 -22.04
C GLY A 201 7.72 3.95 -22.73
N ALA A 202 6.70 4.45 -22.03
CA ALA A 202 5.32 4.63 -22.54
C ALA A 202 4.99 6.08 -22.95
N THR A 203 6.00 6.94 -23.11
CA THR A 203 5.87 8.35 -23.60
C THR A 203 6.16 8.45 -25.08
#